data_d308c78975e4a6d5f6c2c0bc062160ff
#
_entry.id   d308c78975e4a6d5f6c2c0bc062160ff
#
_cell.length_a   1.000
_cell.length_b   1.000
_cell.length_c   1.000
_cell.angle_alpha   90.00
_cell.angle_beta   90.00
_cell.angle_gamma   90.00
#
_symmetry.space_group_name_H-M   'P 1'
#
loop_
_entity.id
_entity.type
_entity.pdbx_description
1 polymer ?
#
loop_
_entity_poly.entity_id
_entity_poly.type
_entity_poly.pdbx_seq_one_letter_code
_entity_poly.pdbx_strand_id
1 'polypeptide(L)'
;MNSNKKIVLYILTLFLDISLIWILLNEKLNNYDTIFICTALFVHLSFYIGLFFNNRTLLDICHVMIVIAILCAVFIQNKILISLLLTLIILIYITWFFFDNKCILNTAKQSETSRIYEITGYTSSNLYNIVIIILVFKLANIIQ
;
A
#
# COMPACT_ATOMS: atom_id res chain seq x y z
N MET A 1 -19.23 5.01 0.37
CA MET A 1 -18.58 3.72 0.01
C MET A 1 -19.50 2.58 0.38
N ASN A 2 -19.65 1.55 -0.47
CA ASN A 2 -20.51 0.39 -0.19
C ASN A 2 -19.95 -0.41 1.03
N SER A 3 -20.84 -0.97 1.86
CA SER A 3 -20.50 -1.73 3.07
C SER A 3 -19.50 -2.87 2.77
N ASN A 4 -19.71 -3.63 1.69
CA ASN A 4 -18.85 -4.73 1.31
C ASN A 4 -17.41 -4.28 0.99
N LYS A 5 -17.24 -3.13 0.33
CA LYS A 5 -15.92 -2.57 0.05
C LYS A 5 -15.19 -2.17 1.33
N LYS A 6 -15.90 -1.62 2.32
CA LYS A 6 -15.31 -1.28 3.62
C LYS A 6 -14.81 -2.52 4.34
N ILE A 7 -15.60 -3.59 4.37
CA ILE A 7 -15.23 -4.84 5.06
C ILE A 7 -13.96 -5.43 4.44
N VAL A 8 -13.88 -5.49 3.10
CA VAL A 8 -12.67 -5.97 2.41
C VAL A 8 -11.45 -5.14 2.78
N LEU A 9 -11.58 -3.81 2.79
CA LEU A 9 -10.48 -2.92 3.17
C LEU A 9 -10.04 -3.11 4.62
N TYR A 10 -10.98 -3.25 5.56
CA TYR A 10 -10.67 -3.54 6.95
C TYR A 10 -9.90 -4.85 7.11
N ILE A 11 -10.34 -5.92 6.44
CA ILE A 11 -9.70 -7.23 6.53
C ILE A 11 -8.28 -7.19 5.95
N LEU A 12 -8.10 -6.59 4.75
CA LEU A 12 -6.79 -6.48 4.11
C LEU A 12 -5.82 -5.66 4.95
N THR A 13 -6.27 -4.51 5.47
CA THR A 13 -5.41 -3.65 6.29
C THR A 13 -5.04 -4.33 7.60
N LEU A 14 -5.99 -5.01 8.25
CA LEU A 14 -5.74 -5.76 9.48
C LEU A 14 -4.71 -6.90 9.27
N PHE A 15 -4.82 -7.62 8.17
CA PHE A 15 -3.83 -8.64 7.81
C PHE A 15 -2.43 -8.05 7.64
N LEU A 16 -2.33 -6.89 6.98
CA LEU A 16 -1.06 -6.18 6.82
C LEU A 16 -0.50 -5.72 8.16
N ASP A 17 -1.34 -5.16 9.04
CA ASP A 17 -0.91 -4.69 10.36
C ASP A 17 -0.35 -5.83 11.21
N ILE A 18 -1.05 -6.96 11.26
CA ILE A 18 -0.59 -8.15 11.99
C ILE A 18 0.77 -8.61 11.44
N SER A 19 0.91 -8.64 10.10
CA SER A 19 2.16 -9.05 9.45
C SER A 19 3.30 -8.07 9.74
N LEU A 20 3.05 -6.76 9.68
CA LEU A 20 4.05 -5.72 9.96
C LEU A 20 4.49 -5.75 11.43
N ILE A 21 3.55 -5.90 12.36
CA ILE A 21 3.85 -6.04 13.79
C ILE A 21 4.67 -7.30 14.05
N TRP A 22 4.31 -8.41 13.42
CA TRP A 22 5.05 -9.66 13.56
C TRP A 22 6.50 -9.50 13.07
N ILE A 23 6.71 -8.88 11.91
CA ILE A 23 8.04 -8.58 11.36
C ILE A 23 8.83 -7.67 12.32
N LEU A 24 8.20 -6.61 12.83
CA LEU A 24 8.82 -5.67 13.76
C LEU A 24 9.33 -6.35 15.05
N LEU A 25 8.60 -7.36 15.54
CA LEU A 25 8.92 -8.05 16.79
C LEU A 25 9.89 -9.23 16.62
N ASN A 26 9.95 -9.86 15.45
CA ASN A 26 10.67 -11.11 15.27
C ASN A 26 11.88 -11.02 14.34
N GLU A 27 11.97 -9.97 13.51
CA GLU A 27 13.04 -9.83 12.52
C GLU A 27 14.10 -8.82 12.96
N LYS A 28 15.35 -9.07 12.53
CA LYS A 28 16.43 -8.08 12.66
C LYS A 28 16.29 -7.05 11.54
N LEU A 29 15.83 -5.88 11.91
CA LEU A 29 15.58 -4.77 10.98
C LEU A 29 16.71 -3.73 11.08
N ASN A 30 17.03 -3.11 9.96
CA ASN A 30 17.80 -1.87 9.96
C ASN A 30 16.92 -0.68 10.34
N ASN A 31 17.53 0.48 10.54
CA ASN A 31 16.79 1.69 10.93
C ASN A 31 15.76 2.11 9.88
N TYR A 32 16.06 1.95 8.59
CA TYR A 32 15.15 2.30 7.51
C TYR A 32 13.91 1.40 7.51
N ASP A 33 14.10 0.07 7.57
CA ASP A 33 13.01 -0.90 7.58
C ASP A 33 12.10 -0.69 8.81
N THR A 34 12.70 -0.39 9.97
CA THR A 34 11.95 -0.06 11.20
C THR A 34 11.11 1.19 11.04
N ILE A 35 11.70 2.29 10.54
CA ILE A 35 10.98 3.56 10.30
C ILE A 35 9.86 3.33 9.27
N PHE A 36 10.14 2.57 8.22
CA PHE A 36 9.15 2.24 7.20
C PHE A 36 7.93 1.54 7.80
N ILE A 37 8.13 0.48 8.62
CA ILE A 37 7.04 -0.24 9.27
C ILE A 37 6.26 0.67 10.22
N CYS A 38 6.93 1.44 11.07
CA CYS A 38 6.26 2.36 12.00
C CYS A 38 5.42 3.40 11.26
N THR A 39 5.94 3.95 10.16
CA THR A 39 5.22 4.91 9.31
C THR A 39 4.00 4.25 8.65
N ALA A 40 4.15 3.04 8.13
CA ALA A 40 3.05 2.29 7.52
C ALA A 40 1.92 2.02 8.54
N LEU A 41 2.25 1.58 9.75
CA LEU A 41 1.26 1.36 10.81
C LEU A 41 0.54 2.65 11.21
N PHE A 42 1.24 3.79 11.26
CA PHE A 42 0.62 5.09 11.52
C PHE A 42 -0.35 5.51 10.40
N VAL A 43 0.02 5.29 9.13
CA VAL A 43 -0.86 5.55 7.98
C VAL A 43 -2.09 4.63 8.03
N HIS A 44 -1.93 3.35 8.38
CA HIS A 44 -3.05 2.42 8.51
C HIS A 44 -4.01 2.83 9.64
N LEU A 45 -3.48 3.31 10.78
CA LEU A 45 -4.34 3.86 11.85
C LEU A 45 -5.18 5.04 11.35
N SER A 46 -4.55 5.96 10.62
CA SER A 46 -5.24 7.09 9.99
C SER A 46 -6.29 6.62 8.96
N PHE A 47 -5.99 5.55 8.24
CA PHE A 47 -6.91 4.93 7.29
C PHE A 47 -8.14 4.32 7.98
N TYR A 48 -7.99 3.63 9.12
CA TYR A 48 -9.12 3.14 9.92
C TYR A 48 -10.01 4.27 10.40
N ILE A 49 -9.42 5.37 10.87
CA ILE A 49 -10.16 6.58 11.26
C ILE A 49 -10.95 7.12 10.07
N GLY A 50 -10.31 7.22 8.90
CA GLY A 50 -10.94 7.66 7.65
C GLY A 50 -12.12 6.78 7.24
N LEU A 51 -11.99 5.45 7.36
CA LEU A 51 -13.05 4.48 7.07
C LEU A 51 -14.21 4.59 8.05
N PHE A 52 -13.91 4.73 9.34
CA PHE A 52 -14.90 4.80 10.41
C PHE A 52 -15.77 6.04 10.27
N PHE A 53 -15.14 7.20 10.12
CA PHE A 53 -15.85 8.48 9.98
C PHE A 53 -16.32 8.80 8.55
N ASN A 54 -16.11 7.92 7.57
CA ASN A 54 -16.33 8.18 6.14
C ASN A 54 -15.66 9.47 5.64
N ASN A 55 -14.50 9.82 6.19
CA ASN A 55 -13.74 11.00 5.81
C ASN A 55 -12.99 10.76 4.51
N ARG A 56 -13.54 11.27 3.38
CA ARG A 56 -12.95 11.07 2.05
C ARG A 56 -11.58 11.70 1.92
N THR A 57 -11.38 12.91 2.42
CA THR A 57 -10.10 13.61 2.35
C THR A 57 -9.00 12.82 3.04
N LEU A 58 -9.30 12.27 4.23
CA LEU A 58 -8.33 11.45 4.95
C LEU A 58 -8.01 10.15 4.20
N LEU A 59 -9.01 9.52 3.59
CA LEU A 59 -8.79 8.31 2.77
C LEU A 59 -7.96 8.61 1.52
N ASP A 60 -8.17 9.76 0.87
CA ASP A 60 -7.39 10.19 -0.28
C ASP A 60 -5.92 10.45 0.11
N ILE A 61 -5.68 11.10 1.25
CA ILE A 61 -4.33 11.31 1.80
C ILE A 61 -3.66 9.96 2.08
N CYS A 62 -4.34 9.06 2.78
CA CYS A 62 -3.80 7.71 3.05
C CYS A 62 -3.48 6.96 1.76
N HIS A 63 -4.29 7.09 0.72
CA HIS A 63 -4.02 6.48 -0.57
C HIS A 63 -2.74 7.02 -1.23
N VAL A 64 -2.53 8.32 -1.21
CA VAL A 64 -1.27 8.93 -1.69
C VAL A 64 -0.08 8.41 -0.88
N MET A 65 -0.22 8.30 0.44
CA MET A 65 0.85 7.77 1.31
C MET A 65 1.17 6.29 1.01
N ILE A 66 0.17 5.47 0.66
CA ILE A 66 0.39 4.08 0.21
C ILE A 66 1.20 4.05 -1.09
N VAL A 67 0.89 4.91 -2.07
CA VAL A 67 1.66 5.01 -3.32
C VAL A 67 3.11 5.39 -3.02
N ILE A 68 3.33 6.39 -2.17
CA ILE A 68 4.68 6.80 -1.75
C ILE A 68 5.40 5.66 -1.05
N ALA A 69 4.72 4.93 -0.15
CA ALA A 69 5.30 3.78 0.54
C ALA A 69 5.73 2.68 -0.44
N ILE A 70 4.94 2.38 -1.46
CA ILE A 70 5.30 1.42 -2.50
C ILE A 70 6.56 1.87 -3.26
N LEU A 71 6.70 3.15 -3.59
CA LEU A 71 7.91 3.69 -4.21
C LEU A 71 9.12 3.61 -3.27
N CYS A 72 8.94 3.91 -1.98
CA CYS A 72 9.98 3.80 -0.97
C CYS A 72 10.40 2.35 -0.68
N ALA A 73 9.58 1.35 -1.05
CA ALA A 73 9.88 -0.06 -0.85
C ALA A 73 11.16 -0.52 -1.54
N VAL A 74 11.61 0.17 -2.58
CA VAL A 74 12.88 -0.13 -3.27
C VAL A 74 14.11 -0.02 -2.37
N PHE A 75 14.04 0.71 -1.25
CA PHE A 75 15.13 0.87 -0.30
C PHE A 75 15.12 -0.16 0.84
N ILE A 76 14.07 -0.98 0.96
CA ILE A 76 13.93 -2.02 1.98
C ILE A 76 14.96 -3.11 1.76
N GLN A 77 15.53 -3.63 2.85
CA GLN A 77 16.56 -4.67 2.83
C GLN A 77 16.07 -6.00 3.44
N ASN A 78 15.13 -5.98 4.37
CA ASN A 78 14.59 -7.20 4.97
C ASN A 78 13.75 -7.98 3.96
N LYS A 79 14.13 -9.24 3.68
CA LYS A 79 13.52 -10.08 2.65
C LYS A 79 12.07 -10.45 2.95
N ILE A 80 11.72 -10.63 4.23
CA ILE A 80 10.35 -10.97 4.62
C ILE A 80 9.44 -9.75 4.38
N LEU A 81 9.93 -8.55 4.71
CA LEU A 81 9.21 -7.31 4.43
C LEU A 81 9.06 -7.08 2.92
N ILE A 82 10.10 -7.36 2.11
CA ILE A 82 10.02 -7.31 0.64
C ILE A 82 8.95 -8.28 0.12
N SER A 83 8.93 -9.52 0.63
CA SER A 83 7.94 -10.53 0.24
C SER A 83 6.51 -10.10 0.58
N LEU A 84 6.30 -9.49 1.76
CA LEU A 84 5.01 -8.96 2.17
C LEU A 84 4.54 -7.84 1.22
N LEU A 85 5.44 -6.92 0.85
CA LEU A 85 5.12 -5.82 -0.05
C LEU A 85 4.83 -6.30 -1.48
N LEU A 86 5.56 -7.28 -2.00
CA LEU A 86 5.24 -7.92 -3.27
C LEU A 86 3.85 -8.56 -3.24
N THR A 87 3.53 -9.28 -2.16
CA THR A 87 2.20 -9.85 -1.97
C THR A 87 1.13 -8.77 -1.97
N LEU A 88 1.36 -7.65 -1.28
CA LEU A 88 0.45 -6.50 -1.27
C LEU A 88 0.21 -5.94 -2.69
N ILE A 89 1.28 -5.72 -3.45
CA ILE A 89 1.16 -5.20 -4.82
C ILE A 89 0.37 -6.16 -5.70
N ILE A 90 0.63 -7.46 -5.60
CA ILE A 90 -0.14 -8.49 -6.33
C ILE A 90 -1.61 -8.44 -5.95
N LEU A 91 -1.93 -8.33 -4.65
CA LEU A 91 -3.31 -8.20 -4.17
C LEU A 91 -3.98 -6.93 -4.72
N ILE A 92 -3.26 -5.81 -4.81
CA ILE A 92 -3.76 -4.58 -5.44
C ILE A 92 -4.11 -4.83 -6.91
N TYR A 93 -3.26 -5.51 -7.68
CA TYR A 93 -3.57 -5.86 -9.07
C TYR A 93 -4.77 -6.80 -9.20
N ILE A 94 -4.87 -7.79 -8.34
CA ILE A 94 -6.03 -8.69 -8.28
C ILE A 94 -7.31 -7.89 -8.00
N THR A 95 -7.29 -6.97 -7.04
CA THR A 95 -8.45 -6.12 -6.76
C THR A 95 -8.82 -5.22 -7.94
N TRP A 96 -7.84 -4.69 -8.67
CA TRP A 96 -8.12 -3.91 -9.89
C TRP A 96 -8.84 -4.73 -10.95
N PHE A 97 -8.42 -5.98 -11.15
CA PHE A 97 -9.08 -6.89 -12.09
C PHE A 97 -10.57 -7.09 -11.76
N PHE A 98 -10.92 -7.21 -10.47
CA PHE A 98 -12.30 -7.39 -10.03
C PHE A 98 -13.13 -6.08 -9.99
N PHE A 99 -12.50 -4.91 -10.04
CA PHE A 99 -13.15 -3.60 -9.93
C PHE A 99 -12.96 -2.73 -11.18
N ASP A 100 -13.08 -3.31 -12.38
CA ASP A 100 -13.02 -2.62 -13.67
C ASP A 100 -11.75 -1.78 -13.86
N ASN A 101 -10.60 -2.30 -13.45
CA ASN A 101 -9.30 -1.62 -13.45
C ASN A 101 -9.27 -0.30 -12.65
N LYS A 102 -10.14 -0.19 -11.65
CA LYS A 102 -10.17 0.95 -10.74
C LYS A 102 -9.71 0.53 -9.36
N CYS A 103 -8.93 1.37 -8.71
CA CYS A 103 -8.59 1.15 -7.31
C CYS A 103 -9.87 1.07 -6.47
N ILE A 104 -9.95 0.09 -5.56
CA ILE A 104 -11.10 -0.08 -4.65
C ILE A 104 -11.33 1.18 -3.78
N LEU A 105 -10.27 1.96 -3.53
CA LEU A 105 -10.32 3.24 -2.82
C LEU A 105 -10.82 4.38 -3.70
N ASN A 106 -10.81 4.22 -5.03
CA ASN A 106 -11.28 5.25 -5.93
C ASN A 106 -12.81 5.39 -5.82
N THR A 107 -13.25 6.22 -4.89
CA THR A 107 -14.66 6.59 -4.72
C THR A 107 -15.01 7.81 -5.57
N ALA A 108 -14.13 8.23 -6.46
CA ALA A 108 -14.15 9.51 -7.13
C ALA A 108 -15.37 9.71 -8.04
N LYS A 109 -16.34 10.42 -7.54
CA LYS A 109 -16.98 11.48 -8.30
C LYS A 109 -16.39 12.79 -7.79
N GLN A 110 -15.48 13.37 -8.61
CA GLN A 110 -15.09 14.78 -8.59
C GLN A 110 -14.73 15.39 -7.22
N SER A 111 -13.53 15.15 -6.74
CA SER A 111 -12.83 16.08 -5.85
C SER A 111 -11.65 16.70 -6.61
N GLU A 112 -11.16 17.87 -6.18
CA GLU A 112 -9.98 18.52 -6.78
C GLU A 112 -8.72 17.63 -6.70
N THR A 113 -8.69 16.67 -5.78
CA THR A 113 -7.72 15.57 -5.69
C THR A 113 -7.83 14.59 -6.88
N SER A 114 -8.92 14.60 -7.66
CA SER A 114 -9.07 13.73 -8.83
C SER A 114 -8.01 14.00 -9.90
N ARG A 115 -7.48 15.22 -10.00
CA ARG A 115 -6.40 15.55 -10.94
C ARG A 115 -5.07 14.88 -10.54
N ILE A 116 -4.76 14.83 -9.26
CA ILE A 116 -3.59 14.10 -8.76
C ILE A 116 -3.82 12.60 -9.01
N TYR A 117 -5.05 12.15 -8.88
CA TYR A 117 -5.46 10.76 -9.12
C TYR A 117 -5.38 10.36 -10.59
N GLU A 118 -5.77 11.22 -11.53
CA GLU A 118 -5.61 11.00 -12.97
C GLU A 118 -4.13 10.92 -13.33
N ILE A 119 -3.30 11.79 -12.79
CA ILE A 119 -1.86 11.80 -13.02
C ILE A 119 -1.20 10.56 -12.41
N THR A 120 -1.53 10.20 -11.17
CA THR A 120 -0.96 9.02 -10.49
C THR A 120 -1.58 7.71 -10.97
N GLY A 121 -2.85 7.68 -11.37
CA GLY A 121 -3.54 6.49 -11.85
C GLY A 121 -2.99 5.98 -13.19
N TYR A 122 -2.65 6.86 -14.11
CA TYR A 122 -2.09 6.49 -15.43
C TYR A 122 -0.60 6.14 -15.38
N THR A 123 0.15 6.78 -14.49
CA THR A 123 1.58 6.48 -14.25
C THR A 123 1.79 5.35 -13.25
N SER A 124 0.81 5.01 -12.42
CA SER A 124 1.00 4.08 -11.31
C SER A 124 1.25 2.64 -11.76
N SER A 125 0.62 2.16 -12.85
CA SER A 125 0.83 0.78 -13.31
C SER A 125 2.28 0.54 -13.76
N ASN A 126 2.86 1.46 -14.51
CA ASN A 126 4.25 1.35 -14.95
C ASN A 126 5.24 1.48 -13.80
N LEU A 127 4.97 2.40 -12.85
CA LEU A 127 5.80 2.55 -11.65
C LEU A 127 5.75 1.31 -10.77
N TYR A 128 4.58 0.72 -10.56
CA TYR A 128 4.45 -0.53 -9.80
C TYR A 128 5.18 -1.70 -10.48
N ASN A 129 5.13 -1.80 -11.81
CA ASN A 129 5.89 -2.82 -12.53
C ASN A 129 7.41 -2.67 -12.30
N ILE A 130 7.94 -1.44 -12.34
CA ILE A 130 9.35 -1.17 -12.03
C ILE A 130 9.68 -1.57 -10.60
N VAL A 131 8.85 -1.19 -9.62
CA VAL A 131 9.05 -1.57 -8.22
C VAL A 131 9.03 -3.09 -8.06
N ILE A 132 8.09 -3.80 -8.68
CA ILE A 132 8.02 -5.27 -8.64
C ILE A 132 9.35 -5.87 -9.16
N ILE A 133 9.85 -5.41 -10.30
CA ILE A 133 11.10 -5.92 -10.88
C ILE A 133 12.26 -5.71 -9.89
N ILE A 134 12.38 -4.53 -9.31
CA ILE A 134 13.43 -4.23 -8.33
C ILE A 134 13.31 -5.15 -7.09
N LEU A 135 12.11 -5.29 -6.54
CA LEU A 135 11.89 -6.13 -5.35
C LEU A 135 12.16 -7.61 -5.63
N VAL A 136 11.79 -8.12 -6.81
CA VAL A 136 12.10 -9.48 -7.23
C VAL A 136 13.62 -9.69 -7.34
N PHE A 137 14.35 -8.74 -7.93
CA PHE A 137 15.80 -8.82 -8.04
C PHE A 137 16.49 -8.76 -6.67
N LYS A 138 15.94 -7.98 -5.72
CA LYS A 138 16.42 -7.98 -4.33
C LYS A 138 16.19 -9.32 -3.64
N LEU A 139 15.02 -9.92 -3.81
CA LEU A 139 14.74 -11.26 -3.25
C LEU A 139 15.67 -12.33 -3.83
N ALA A 140 15.95 -12.24 -5.12
CA ALA A 140 16.89 -13.14 -5.80
C ALA A 140 18.37 -12.86 -5.49
N ASN A 141 18.71 -11.87 -4.65
CA ASN A 141 20.08 -11.38 -4.36
C ASN A 141 20.87 -10.91 -5.59
N ILE A 142 20.18 -10.47 -6.65
CA ILE A 142 20.82 -9.95 -7.87
C ILE A 142 21.28 -8.51 -7.64
N ILE A 143 20.52 -7.75 -6.85
CA ILE A 143 20.83 -6.39 -6.40
C ILE A 143 20.70 -6.29 -4.88
N GLN A 144 21.47 -5.38 -4.26
CA GLN A 144 21.43 -5.07 -2.82
C GLN A 144 20.69 -3.75 -2.55
#